data_7903e075ce2513ee51af01a7513cdeec
#
_entry.id   7903e075ce2513ee51af01a7513cdeec
#
_cell.length_a   1.000
_cell.length_b   1.000
_cell.length_c   1.000
_cell.angle_alpha   90.00
_cell.angle_beta   90.00
_cell.angle_gamma   90.00
#
_symmetry.space_group_name_H-M   'P 1'
#
loop_
_entity.id
_entity.type
_entity.pdbx_description
1 polymer ?
#
loop_
_entity_poly.entity_id
_entity_poly.type
_entity_poly.pdbx_seq_one_letter_code
_entity_poly.pdbx_strand_id
1 'polypeptide(L)'
;MPLLDDKKRARNFYRYFSLIYDYINPVFYSKEMRRKVVEMAEIDENSLVLEVGSGTGYTTEEIAKLVSEERIFCVDITPEQIEKARKRLKANFIIGDAENLPFRDRTFDSTISAGSIEYWPNPAKGIEEMARVTKKGGKVVVLAPRRPDNPIVRKFAEKIMLFPSTEQCIEWFKKAGLRDIDFVEMGPYKFWKKLVVIASGRV
;
A
#
# COMPACT_ATOMS: atom_id res chain seq x y z
N MET A 1 8.33 -1.81 -20.87
CA MET A 1 7.55 -0.94 -19.99
C MET A 1 6.31 -1.71 -19.60
N PRO A 2 5.94 -1.79 -18.32
CA PRO A 2 4.69 -2.40 -17.87
C PRO A 2 3.48 -1.68 -18.49
N LEU A 3 2.36 -2.38 -18.61
CA LEU A 3 1.14 -1.81 -19.19
C LEU A 3 0.58 -0.63 -18.36
N LEU A 4 0.93 -0.56 -17.08
CA LEU A 4 0.40 0.37 -16.08
C LEU A 4 1.48 1.34 -15.54
N ASP A 5 2.47 1.70 -16.36
CA ASP A 5 3.54 2.64 -16.02
C ASP A 5 3.15 4.12 -16.11
N ASP A 6 1.92 4.40 -16.56
CA ASP A 6 1.35 5.75 -16.70
C ASP A 6 0.13 5.92 -15.79
N LYS A 7 0.08 7.01 -15.02
CA LYS A 7 -1.01 7.32 -14.07
C LYS A 7 -2.39 7.34 -14.73
N LYS A 8 -2.49 7.83 -15.97
CA LYS A 8 -3.76 7.88 -16.71
C LYS A 8 -4.21 6.50 -17.14
N ARG A 9 -3.26 5.64 -17.56
CA ARG A 9 -3.52 4.24 -17.90
C ARG A 9 -3.88 3.43 -16.67
N ALA A 10 -3.15 3.56 -15.58
CA ALA A 10 -3.46 2.92 -14.30
C ALA A 10 -4.87 3.30 -13.82
N ARG A 11 -5.22 4.60 -13.79
CA ARG A 11 -6.54 5.09 -13.42
C ARG A 11 -7.65 4.54 -14.33
N ASN A 12 -7.45 4.54 -15.64
CA ASN A 12 -8.44 4.00 -16.58
C ASN A 12 -8.60 2.48 -16.44
N PHE A 13 -7.51 1.76 -16.24
CA PHE A 13 -7.54 0.32 -15.97
C PHE A 13 -8.36 0.02 -14.72
N TYR A 14 -8.11 0.72 -13.61
CA TYR A 14 -8.86 0.55 -12.37
C TYR A 14 -10.33 0.94 -12.48
N ARG A 15 -10.68 1.93 -13.27
CA ARG A 15 -12.06 2.31 -13.54
C ARG A 15 -12.89 1.12 -14.09
N TYR A 16 -12.32 0.35 -15.00
CA TYR A 16 -12.99 -0.83 -15.57
C TYR A 16 -12.74 -2.10 -14.76
N PHE A 17 -11.54 -2.26 -14.23
CA PHE A 17 -11.14 -3.43 -13.46
C PHE A 17 -11.75 -3.43 -12.04
N SER A 18 -12.17 -2.28 -11.53
CA SER A 18 -12.77 -2.13 -10.20
C SER A 18 -14.01 -3.01 -9.99
N LEU A 19 -14.70 -3.39 -11.05
CA LEU A 19 -15.85 -4.31 -10.98
C LEU A 19 -15.43 -5.75 -10.62
N ILE A 20 -14.25 -6.16 -11.06
CA ILE A 20 -13.70 -7.50 -10.84
C ILE A 20 -12.70 -7.48 -9.67
N TYR A 21 -12.07 -6.33 -9.41
CA TYR A 21 -11.04 -6.15 -8.41
C TYR A 21 -11.50 -6.54 -7.00
N ASP A 22 -12.72 -6.20 -6.63
CA ASP A 22 -13.30 -6.55 -5.32
C ASP A 22 -13.40 -8.07 -5.09
N TYR A 23 -13.47 -8.87 -6.15
CA TYR A 23 -13.48 -10.33 -6.08
C TYR A 23 -12.06 -10.92 -6.09
N ILE A 24 -11.12 -10.28 -6.78
CA ILE A 24 -9.76 -10.78 -6.99
C ILE A 24 -8.82 -10.33 -5.86
N ASN A 25 -8.97 -9.10 -5.38
CA ASN A 25 -8.10 -8.50 -4.36
C ASN A 25 -8.03 -9.32 -3.05
N PRO A 26 -9.15 -9.82 -2.47
CA PRO A 26 -9.10 -10.64 -1.26
C PRO A 26 -8.37 -11.99 -1.45
N VAL A 27 -8.29 -12.49 -2.70
CA VAL A 27 -7.57 -13.72 -3.04
C VAL A 27 -6.07 -13.48 -3.10
N PHE A 28 -5.63 -12.34 -3.66
CA PHE A 28 -4.20 -11.99 -3.76
C PHE A 28 -3.65 -11.40 -2.48
N TYR A 29 -4.42 -10.53 -1.81
CA TYR A 29 -4.05 -9.86 -0.55
C TYR A 29 -4.99 -10.33 0.56
N SER A 30 -4.62 -11.43 1.22
CA SER A 30 -5.45 -12.05 2.25
C SER A 30 -5.65 -11.12 3.47
N LYS A 31 -6.69 -11.40 4.24
CA LYS A 31 -6.93 -10.69 5.51
C LYS A 31 -5.76 -10.82 6.48
N GLU A 32 -5.07 -11.96 6.48
CA GLU A 32 -3.88 -12.21 7.29
C GLU A 32 -2.72 -11.27 6.89
N MET A 33 -2.50 -11.08 5.59
CA MET A 33 -1.49 -10.14 5.09
C MET A 33 -1.80 -8.70 5.52
N ARG A 34 -3.06 -8.25 5.45
CA ARG A 34 -3.47 -6.91 5.91
C ARG A 34 -3.29 -6.74 7.41
N ARG A 35 -3.64 -7.77 8.20
CA ARG A 35 -3.37 -7.75 9.65
C ARG A 35 -1.88 -7.64 9.95
N LYS A 36 -1.04 -8.34 9.19
CA LYS A 36 0.42 -8.25 9.35
C LYS A 36 0.95 -6.85 9.02
N VAL A 37 0.42 -6.20 7.98
CA VAL A 37 0.71 -4.79 7.66
C VAL A 37 0.37 -3.87 8.84
N VAL A 38 -0.82 -4.02 9.41
CA VAL A 38 -1.29 -3.21 10.54
C VAL A 38 -0.47 -3.48 11.80
N GLU A 39 -0.10 -4.73 12.07
CA GLU A 39 0.80 -5.11 13.17
C GLU A 39 2.17 -4.43 13.04
N MET A 40 2.77 -4.47 11.83
CA MET A 40 4.09 -3.85 11.57
C MET A 40 4.05 -2.32 11.61
N ALA A 41 2.87 -1.72 11.54
CA ALA A 41 2.69 -0.27 11.64
C ALA A 41 2.71 0.27 13.08
N GLU A 42 2.74 -0.61 14.09
CA GLU A 42 2.82 -0.27 15.52
C GLU A 42 1.77 0.78 15.94
N ILE A 43 0.53 0.60 15.48
CA ILE A 43 -0.59 1.51 15.73
C ILE A 43 -1.15 1.29 17.14
N ASP A 44 -1.34 2.36 17.90
CA ASP A 44 -2.12 2.38 19.13
C ASP A 44 -3.44 3.14 18.96
N GLU A 45 -4.30 3.12 19.98
CA GLU A 45 -5.64 3.71 19.96
C GLU A 45 -5.68 5.23 19.70
N ASN A 46 -4.56 5.93 19.96
CA ASN A 46 -4.40 7.37 19.79
C ASN A 46 -3.68 7.76 18.50
N SER A 47 -3.21 6.79 17.74
CA SER A 47 -2.46 7.01 16.50
C SER A 47 -3.31 7.69 15.42
N LEU A 48 -2.73 8.67 14.73
CA LEU A 48 -3.25 9.25 13.50
C LEU A 48 -2.62 8.49 12.32
N VAL A 49 -3.44 7.80 11.54
CA VAL A 49 -2.97 6.86 10.51
C VAL A 49 -3.34 7.35 9.11
N LEU A 50 -2.39 7.26 8.19
CA LEU A 50 -2.64 7.47 6.75
C LEU A 50 -2.53 6.13 6.01
N GLU A 51 -3.56 5.80 5.24
CA GLU A 51 -3.51 4.75 4.23
C GLU A 51 -3.39 5.35 2.83
N VAL A 52 -2.35 4.95 2.08
CA VAL A 52 -2.06 5.43 0.72
C VAL A 52 -2.39 4.35 -0.29
N GLY A 53 -3.28 4.66 -1.23
CA GLY A 53 -3.87 3.71 -2.16
C GLY A 53 -4.90 2.82 -1.47
N SER A 54 -5.83 3.42 -0.73
CA SER A 54 -6.80 2.72 0.12
C SER A 54 -7.81 1.87 -0.66
N GLY A 55 -8.00 2.15 -1.95
CA GLY A 55 -8.97 1.45 -2.78
C GLY A 55 -10.37 1.46 -2.16
N THR A 56 -10.97 0.30 -2.01
CA THR A 56 -12.30 0.12 -1.42
C THR A 56 -12.30 -0.05 0.10
N GLY A 57 -11.14 0.16 0.77
CA GLY A 57 -11.05 0.24 2.23
C GLY A 57 -10.83 -1.10 2.96
N TYR A 58 -10.35 -2.14 2.31
CA TYR A 58 -10.12 -3.43 2.97
C TYR A 58 -9.06 -3.39 4.07
N THR A 59 -7.97 -2.63 3.89
CA THR A 59 -6.97 -2.44 4.93
C THR A 59 -7.43 -1.40 5.94
N THR A 60 -8.17 -0.38 5.50
CA THR A 60 -8.84 0.59 6.38
C THR A 60 -9.71 -0.11 7.44
N GLU A 61 -10.43 -1.18 7.07
CA GLU A 61 -11.22 -1.99 8.03
C GLU A 61 -10.34 -2.66 9.11
N GLU A 62 -9.15 -3.11 8.76
CA GLU A 62 -8.24 -3.70 9.75
C GLU A 62 -7.64 -2.61 10.67
N ILE A 63 -7.35 -1.41 10.14
CA ILE A 63 -6.89 -0.24 10.92
C ILE A 63 -8.00 0.22 11.87
N ALA A 64 -9.25 0.28 11.42
CA ALA A 64 -10.42 0.72 12.20
C ALA A 64 -10.74 -0.17 13.42
N LYS A 65 -10.09 -1.33 13.55
CA LYS A 65 -10.19 -2.16 14.76
C LYS A 65 -9.31 -1.67 15.90
N LEU A 66 -8.31 -0.85 15.61
CA LEU A 66 -7.33 -0.36 16.57
C LEU A 66 -7.54 1.12 16.93
N VAL A 67 -7.98 1.94 15.94
CA VAL A 67 -8.20 3.37 16.11
C VAL A 67 -9.61 3.77 15.66
N SER A 68 -10.14 4.89 16.15
CA SER A 68 -11.41 5.42 15.66
C SER A 68 -11.29 5.85 14.20
N GLU A 69 -12.36 5.69 13.41
CA GLU A 69 -12.37 6.00 11.98
C GLU A 69 -12.01 7.47 11.69
N GLU A 70 -12.30 8.39 12.62
CA GLU A 70 -11.96 9.81 12.54
C GLU A 70 -10.45 10.06 12.52
N ARG A 71 -9.65 9.12 13.04
CA ARG A 71 -8.19 9.16 13.06
C ARG A 71 -7.55 8.50 11.85
N ILE A 72 -8.36 7.97 10.92
CA ILE A 72 -7.89 7.30 9.72
C ILE A 72 -8.09 8.24 8.53
N PHE A 73 -7.00 8.53 7.84
CA PHE A 73 -6.97 9.24 6.58
C PHE A 73 -6.64 8.28 5.45
N CYS A 74 -7.35 8.38 4.34
CA CYS A 74 -7.23 7.48 3.21
C CYS A 74 -7.05 8.30 1.93
N VAL A 75 -6.00 8.01 1.17
CA VAL A 75 -5.75 8.63 -0.13
C VAL A 75 -5.85 7.57 -1.22
N ASP A 76 -6.62 7.86 -2.27
CA ASP A 76 -6.63 7.08 -3.50
C ASP A 76 -6.80 8.00 -4.71
N ILE A 77 -6.20 7.63 -5.83
CA ILE A 77 -6.28 8.41 -7.07
C ILE A 77 -7.59 8.18 -7.83
N THR A 78 -8.36 7.15 -7.45
CA THR A 78 -9.56 6.67 -8.15
C THR A 78 -10.83 7.04 -7.39
N PRO A 79 -11.61 8.03 -7.85
CA PRO A 79 -12.84 8.47 -7.17
C PRO A 79 -13.85 7.34 -6.95
N GLU A 80 -13.99 6.44 -7.90
CA GLU A 80 -14.91 5.30 -7.86
C GLU A 80 -14.58 4.32 -6.72
N GLN A 81 -13.30 4.16 -6.39
CA GLN A 81 -12.85 3.35 -5.26
C GLN A 81 -13.22 4.03 -3.93
N ILE A 82 -12.96 5.33 -3.83
CA ILE A 82 -13.32 6.14 -2.65
C ILE A 82 -14.82 6.12 -2.39
N GLU A 83 -15.65 6.24 -3.43
CA GLU A 83 -17.10 6.16 -3.28
C GLU A 83 -17.57 4.82 -2.70
N LYS A 84 -16.95 3.72 -3.10
CA LYS A 84 -17.23 2.40 -2.54
C LYS A 84 -16.77 2.30 -1.07
N ALA A 85 -15.58 2.80 -0.76
CA ALA A 85 -15.04 2.81 0.60
C ALA A 85 -15.92 3.61 1.57
N ARG A 86 -16.40 4.80 1.15
CA ARG A 86 -17.31 5.67 1.93
C ARG A 86 -18.64 5.03 2.29
N LYS A 87 -19.10 4.03 1.52
CA LYS A 87 -20.32 3.26 1.85
C LYS A 87 -20.10 2.27 2.99
N ARG A 88 -18.84 1.95 3.29
CA ARG A 88 -18.46 0.92 4.29
C ARG A 88 -17.88 1.53 5.56
N LEU A 89 -17.20 2.68 5.45
CA LEU A 89 -16.40 3.29 6.51
C LEU A 89 -16.61 4.80 6.53
N LYS A 90 -16.49 5.40 7.72
CA LYS A 90 -16.60 6.86 7.94
C LYS A 90 -15.24 7.55 8.06
N ALA A 91 -14.16 6.90 7.63
CA ALA A 91 -12.81 7.47 7.61
C ALA A 91 -12.70 8.71 6.69
N ASN A 92 -11.60 9.43 6.78
CA ASN A 92 -11.36 10.65 6.00
C ASN A 92 -10.80 10.30 4.62
N PHE A 93 -11.66 10.11 3.64
CA PHE A 93 -11.28 9.75 2.26
C PHE A 93 -11.00 10.98 1.40
N ILE A 94 -9.83 11.00 0.74
CA ILE A 94 -9.29 12.10 -0.06
C ILE A 94 -8.85 11.55 -1.43
N ILE A 95 -9.24 12.23 -2.50
CA ILE A 95 -8.71 11.94 -3.83
C ILE A 95 -7.32 12.58 -3.92
N GLY A 96 -6.29 11.79 -4.17
CA GLY A 96 -4.92 12.28 -4.22
C GLY A 96 -3.94 11.29 -4.83
N ASP A 97 -2.73 11.78 -5.03
CA ASP A 97 -1.63 11.06 -5.66
C ASP A 97 -0.61 10.64 -4.59
N ALA A 98 -0.25 9.36 -4.55
CA ALA A 98 0.76 8.81 -3.63
C ALA A 98 2.14 9.49 -3.78
N GLU A 99 2.48 9.95 -4.98
CA GLU A 99 3.74 10.63 -5.26
C GLU A 99 3.73 12.12 -4.94
N ASN A 100 2.58 12.65 -4.49
CA ASN A 100 2.40 14.06 -4.07
C ASN A 100 1.27 14.15 -3.05
N LEU A 101 1.51 13.70 -1.82
CA LEU A 101 0.51 13.62 -0.77
C LEU A 101 0.09 15.01 -0.28
N PRO A 102 -1.23 15.31 -0.19
CA PRO A 102 -1.75 16.63 0.15
C PRO A 102 -1.72 16.92 1.67
N PHE A 103 -0.64 16.52 2.33
CA PHE A 103 -0.48 16.68 3.77
C PHE A 103 0.83 17.38 4.11
N ARG A 104 0.85 18.04 5.28
CA ARG A 104 2.06 18.64 5.85
C ARG A 104 3.02 17.54 6.30
N ASP A 105 4.30 17.92 6.39
CA ASP A 105 5.32 17.05 6.94
C ASP A 105 4.97 16.63 8.38
N ARG A 106 5.33 15.39 8.72
CA ARG A 106 5.25 14.89 10.10
C ARG A 106 3.84 15.00 10.71
N THR A 107 2.83 14.66 9.94
CA THR A 107 1.42 14.71 10.36
C THR A 107 0.98 13.43 11.04
N PHE A 108 1.35 12.26 10.48
CA PHE A 108 0.82 10.97 10.87
C PHE A 108 1.78 10.19 11.78
N ASP A 109 1.24 9.40 12.70
CA ASP A 109 2.00 8.50 13.56
C ASP A 109 2.48 7.29 12.76
N SER A 110 1.66 6.83 11.81
CA SER A 110 1.99 5.74 10.89
C SER A 110 1.40 5.97 9.51
N THR A 111 2.14 5.57 8.46
CA THR A 111 1.64 5.53 7.08
C THR A 111 1.73 4.14 6.50
N ILE A 112 0.65 3.71 5.83
CA ILE A 112 0.48 2.36 5.32
C ILE A 112 0.10 2.41 3.84
N SER A 113 0.65 1.47 3.05
CA SER A 113 0.16 1.17 1.71
C SER A 113 0.09 -0.34 1.51
N ALA A 114 -1.06 -0.85 1.09
CA ALA A 114 -1.26 -2.29 0.93
C ALA A 114 -1.85 -2.64 -0.44
N GLY A 115 -1.01 -3.14 -1.35
CA GLY A 115 -1.42 -3.57 -2.68
C GLY A 115 -1.79 -2.41 -3.61
N SER A 116 -1.00 -1.33 -3.59
CA SER A 116 -1.15 -0.20 -4.50
C SER A 116 0.17 0.27 -5.12
N ILE A 117 1.30 0.02 -4.47
CA ILE A 117 2.62 0.48 -4.91
C ILE A 117 3.01 -0.05 -6.30
N GLU A 118 2.52 -1.21 -6.69
CA GLU A 118 2.73 -1.83 -7.99
C GLU A 118 2.17 -1.01 -9.16
N TYR A 119 1.37 -0.01 -8.86
CA TYR A 119 0.72 0.88 -9.83
C TYR A 119 1.27 2.30 -9.81
N TRP A 120 2.23 2.58 -8.93
CA TRP A 120 2.86 3.90 -8.88
C TRP A 120 3.95 3.98 -9.95
N PRO A 121 3.92 5.00 -10.83
CA PRO A 121 4.98 5.21 -11.81
C PRO A 121 6.37 5.39 -11.18
N ASN A 122 6.43 6.01 -10.00
CA ASN A 122 7.65 6.17 -9.22
C ASN A 122 7.47 5.72 -7.77
N PRO A 123 7.58 4.40 -7.47
CA PRO A 123 7.41 3.88 -6.11
C PRO A 123 8.34 4.51 -5.07
N ALA A 124 9.59 4.80 -5.45
CA ALA A 124 10.55 5.46 -4.56
C ALA A 124 10.02 6.83 -4.10
N LYS A 125 9.44 7.61 -5.03
CA LYS A 125 8.85 8.92 -4.72
C LYS A 125 7.64 8.79 -3.79
N GLY A 126 6.78 7.80 -4.02
CA GLY A 126 5.65 7.54 -3.13
C GLY A 126 6.09 7.19 -1.71
N ILE A 127 7.14 6.37 -1.56
CA ILE A 127 7.71 6.04 -0.24
C ILE A 127 8.36 7.28 0.40
N GLU A 128 9.05 8.14 -0.37
CA GLU A 128 9.59 9.42 0.13
C GLU A 128 8.47 10.32 0.67
N GLU A 129 7.35 10.42 -0.02
CA GLU A 129 6.17 11.18 0.43
C GLU A 129 5.56 10.58 1.70
N MET A 130 5.42 9.24 1.77
CA MET A 130 4.98 8.56 2.99
C MET A 130 5.92 8.88 4.16
N ALA A 131 7.24 8.81 3.96
CA ALA A 131 8.22 9.17 4.98
C ALA A 131 8.11 10.65 5.38
N ARG A 132 7.94 11.57 4.42
CA ARG A 132 7.81 13.02 4.67
C ARG A 132 6.63 13.32 5.58
N VAL A 133 5.47 12.72 5.32
CA VAL A 133 4.25 12.98 6.09
C VAL A 133 4.17 12.23 7.41
N THR A 134 5.06 11.26 7.65
CA THR A 134 5.14 10.49 8.90
C THR A 134 5.99 11.26 9.94
N LYS A 135 5.55 11.27 11.18
CA LYS A 135 6.29 11.86 12.31
C LYS A 135 7.62 11.15 12.53
N LYS A 136 8.58 11.87 13.15
CA LYS A 136 9.82 11.24 13.63
C LYS A 136 9.50 10.10 14.60
N GLY A 137 10.13 8.96 14.41
CA GLY A 137 9.88 7.75 15.18
C GLY A 137 8.64 6.96 14.72
N GLY A 138 7.83 7.51 13.81
CA GLY A 138 6.67 6.82 13.24
C GLY A 138 7.05 5.75 12.21
N LYS A 139 6.11 4.91 11.85
CA LYS A 139 6.31 3.79 10.93
C LYS A 139 5.77 4.08 9.52
N VAL A 140 6.52 3.64 8.53
CA VAL A 140 6.07 3.50 7.14
C VAL A 140 6.01 2.02 6.83
N VAL A 141 4.85 1.52 6.36
CA VAL A 141 4.67 0.10 6.03
C VAL A 141 4.08 -0.03 4.62
N VAL A 142 4.71 -0.89 3.81
CA VAL A 142 4.27 -1.14 2.43
C VAL A 142 4.13 -2.65 2.21
N LEU A 143 2.99 -3.07 1.67
CA LEU A 143 2.79 -4.40 1.14
C LEU A 143 2.79 -4.31 -0.39
N ALA A 144 3.69 -5.07 -1.02
CA ALA A 144 3.86 -5.14 -2.47
C ALA A 144 3.79 -6.59 -2.96
N PRO A 145 3.36 -6.84 -4.21
CA PRO A 145 3.54 -8.15 -4.83
C PRO A 145 5.04 -8.40 -5.01
N ARG A 146 5.50 -9.59 -4.66
CA ARG A 146 6.91 -9.96 -4.78
C ARG A 146 7.21 -10.48 -6.18
N ARG A 147 8.38 -10.13 -6.69
CA ARG A 147 8.89 -10.64 -7.96
C ARG A 147 8.93 -12.17 -7.96
N PRO A 148 8.30 -12.84 -8.96
CA PRO A 148 8.34 -14.29 -9.07
C PRO A 148 9.76 -14.84 -9.25
N ASP A 149 10.10 -15.93 -8.55
CA ASP A 149 11.41 -16.58 -8.67
C ASP A 149 11.57 -17.27 -10.04
N ASN A 150 10.49 -17.85 -10.59
CA ASN A 150 10.51 -18.49 -11.90
C ASN A 150 10.67 -17.43 -13.02
N PRO A 151 11.72 -17.50 -13.85
CA PRO A 151 12.02 -16.48 -14.87
C PRO A 151 10.96 -16.37 -15.96
N ILE A 152 10.25 -17.45 -16.28
CA ILE A 152 9.18 -17.45 -17.30
C ILE A 152 7.98 -16.69 -16.75
N VAL A 153 7.53 -17.06 -15.55
CA VAL A 153 6.41 -16.39 -14.87
C VAL A 153 6.72 -14.91 -14.68
N ARG A 154 7.93 -14.58 -14.23
CA ARG A 154 8.43 -13.21 -14.06
C ARG A 154 8.30 -12.39 -15.34
N LYS A 155 8.77 -12.92 -16.47
CA LYS A 155 8.72 -12.23 -17.77
C LYS A 155 7.29 -11.86 -18.20
N PHE A 156 6.29 -12.68 -17.84
CA PHE A 156 4.89 -12.38 -18.10
C PHE A 156 4.32 -11.39 -17.08
N ALA A 157 4.58 -11.59 -15.80
CA ALA A 157 4.09 -10.74 -14.72
C ALA A 157 4.56 -9.27 -14.88
N GLU A 158 5.85 -9.05 -15.11
CA GLU A 158 6.45 -7.72 -15.29
C GLU A 158 5.94 -6.94 -16.52
N LYS A 159 5.23 -7.60 -17.44
CA LYS A 159 4.54 -6.92 -18.54
C LYS A 159 3.23 -6.26 -18.10
N ILE A 160 2.63 -6.72 -17.02
CA ILE A 160 1.31 -6.26 -16.55
C ILE A 160 1.49 -5.11 -15.58
N MET A 161 2.29 -5.31 -14.52
CA MET A 161 2.51 -4.33 -13.46
C MET A 161 3.89 -4.52 -12.83
N LEU A 162 4.24 -3.66 -11.89
CA LEU A 162 5.50 -3.75 -11.16
C LEU A 162 5.46 -4.90 -10.15
N PHE A 163 6.52 -5.71 -10.15
CA PHE A 163 6.81 -6.73 -9.14
C PHE A 163 8.21 -6.46 -8.58
N PRO A 164 8.32 -5.67 -7.50
CA PRO A 164 9.63 -5.40 -6.91
C PRO A 164 10.23 -6.66 -6.29
N SER A 165 11.55 -6.74 -6.28
CA SER A 165 12.22 -7.67 -5.38
C SER A 165 12.22 -7.12 -3.95
N THR A 166 12.48 -7.99 -2.96
CA THR A 166 12.60 -7.57 -1.56
C THR A 166 13.73 -6.55 -1.39
N GLU A 167 14.85 -6.75 -2.09
CA GLU A 167 16.00 -5.84 -2.08
C GLU A 167 15.65 -4.47 -2.66
N GLN A 168 14.85 -4.41 -3.73
CA GLN A 168 14.36 -3.15 -4.29
C GLN A 168 13.48 -2.39 -3.31
N CYS A 169 12.58 -3.08 -2.60
CA CYS A 169 11.77 -2.45 -1.55
C CYS A 169 12.66 -1.86 -0.45
N ILE A 170 13.65 -2.61 0.03
CA ILE A 170 14.61 -2.16 1.04
C ILE A 170 15.40 -0.95 0.53
N GLU A 171 15.82 -0.95 -0.73
CA GLU A 171 16.55 0.17 -1.34
C GLU A 171 15.71 1.45 -1.37
N TRP A 172 14.43 1.37 -1.76
CA TRP A 172 13.51 2.51 -1.73
C TRP A 172 13.32 3.06 -0.32
N PHE A 173 13.21 2.20 0.69
CA PHE A 173 13.12 2.59 2.09
C PHE A 173 14.38 3.32 2.56
N LYS A 174 15.57 2.79 2.26
CA LYS A 174 16.85 3.45 2.57
C LYS A 174 16.97 4.81 1.90
N LYS A 175 16.55 4.92 0.64
CA LYS A 175 16.59 6.16 -0.14
C LYS A 175 15.66 7.22 0.43
N ALA A 176 14.51 6.82 0.98
CA ALA A 176 13.59 7.69 1.71
C ALA A 176 14.07 8.09 3.12
N GLY A 177 15.26 7.64 3.54
CA GLY A 177 15.84 7.95 4.86
C GLY A 177 15.28 7.13 6.02
N LEU A 178 14.52 6.08 5.72
CA LEU A 178 13.95 5.20 6.74
C LEU A 178 15.02 4.30 7.36
N ARG A 179 14.89 4.05 8.67
CA ARG A 179 15.79 3.23 9.49
C ARG A 179 15.04 2.03 10.06
N ASP A 180 15.74 1.14 10.76
CA ASP A 180 15.16 -0.05 11.40
C ASP A 180 14.24 -0.80 10.43
N ILE A 181 14.76 -1.03 9.21
CA ILE A 181 14.00 -1.65 8.12
C ILE A 181 13.85 -3.12 8.42
N ASP A 182 12.61 -3.57 8.51
CA ASP A 182 12.22 -4.97 8.65
C ASP A 182 11.33 -5.40 7.49
N PHE A 183 11.29 -6.70 7.18
CA PHE A 183 10.44 -7.23 6.13
C PHE A 183 9.99 -8.66 6.42
N VAL A 184 8.84 -9.01 5.87
CA VAL A 184 8.33 -10.38 5.87
C VAL A 184 7.80 -10.74 4.49
N GLU A 185 8.10 -11.95 4.02
CA GLU A 185 7.53 -12.50 2.80
C GLU A 185 6.37 -13.43 3.17
N MET A 186 5.22 -13.22 2.54
CA MET A 186 4.00 -13.99 2.79
C MET A 186 3.37 -14.49 1.49
N GLY A 187 2.52 -15.51 1.62
CA GLY A 187 1.67 -15.98 0.52
C GLY A 187 0.31 -16.42 1.04
N PRO A 188 -0.73 -16.41 0.20
CA PRO A 188 -2.12 -16.70 0.59
C PRO A 188 -2.34 -18.17 0.94
N TYR A 189 -1.41 -19.05 0.54
CA TYR A 189 -1.51 -20.50 0.73
C TYR A 189 -0.18 -21.09 1.15
N LYS A 190 -0.22 -22.21 1.88
CA LYS A 190 1.00 -22.92 2.37
C LYS A 190 2.01 -23.30 1.28
N PHE A 191 1.54 -23.46 0.03
CA PHE A 191 2.40 -23.77 -1.12
C PHE A 191 2.88 -22.53 -1.88
N TRP A 192 2.25 -21.34 -1.68
CA TRP A 192 2.68 -20.04 -2.23
C TRP A 192 3.16 -19.12 -1.11
N LYS A 193 4.26 -19.51 -0.48
CA LYS A 193 4.77 -18.85 0.73
C LYS A 193 5.35 -17.45 0.51
N LYS A 194 5.63 -17.08 -0.75
CA LYS A 194 6.40 -15.86 -1.08
C LYS A 194 5.75 -15.09 -2.24
N LEU A 195 4.48 -14.72 -2.09
CA LEU A 195 3.76 -13.98 -3.12
C LEU A 195 3.87 -12.47 -2.94
N VAL A 196 3.99 -12.01 -1.70
CA VAL A 196 4.10 -10.61 -1.33
C VAL A 196 5.29 -10.38 -0.41
N VAL A 197 5.79 -9.15 -0.41
CA VAL A 197 6.69 -8.61 0.59
C VAL A 197 5.97 -7.51 1.37
N ILE A 198 6.06 -7.55 2.69
CA ILE A 198 5.67 -6.45 3.56
C ILE A 198 6.97 -5.89 4.12
N ALA A 199 7.24 -4.62 3.83
CA ALA A 199 8.40 -3.92 4.37
C ALA A 199 7.94 -2.81 5.31
N SER A 200 8.64 -2.63 6.41
CA SER A 200 8.44 -1.52 7.34
C SER A 200 9.74 -0.81 7.63
N GLY A 201 9.66 0.49 7.93
CA GLY A 201 10.80 1.29 8.35
C GLY A 201 10.36 2.44 9.25
N ARG A 202 11.28 2.99 10.01
CA ARG A 202 11.03 4.09 10.95
C ARG A 202 11.65 5.40 10.42
N VAL A 203 10.90 6.48 10.51
CA VAL A 203 11.33 7.86 10.16
C VAL A 203 12.31 8.43 11.18
#